data_e196bb957a0f03422149445dffbe97c2
#
_entry.id   e196bb957a0f03422149445dffbe97c2
#
_cell.length_a   1.000
_cell.length_b   1.000
_cell.length_c   1.000
_cell.angle_alpha   90.00
_cell.angle_beta   90.00
_cell.angle_gamma   90.00
#
_symmetry.space_group_name_H-M   'P 1'
#
loop_
_entity.id
_entity.type
_entity.pdbx_description
1 polymer ?
#
loop_
_entity_poly.entity_id
_entity_poly.type
_entity_poly.pdbx_seq_one_letter_code
_entity_poly.pdbx_strand_id
1 'polypeptide(L)'
;MRRKGVEFRPFSGGTSMNSFHLGWRGLILAVVVCLTCQLSVVAADEPTLTKEQIKHFLLTAKIVGAKESKKGITHTSRLTLSDGTITHDASFQPIDEHKARMELASGTQLNFVDSYKYNIAAYALAELLGMDDMLPVYVERKWEGNVGSLSWWLPVKMDEEERHKQKLTAPDADAWNNQMYKIRVFDQLVYDTDANLTNVLIGEHWEIWRIDFSRAFRLNKELKSPKDLVRCDRQLLEKLKTLDENALTEKTKHYLTKDEVKAVMARRDKIVAQFQKMIAEKGENEVLY
;
A
#
# COMPACT_ATOMS: atom_id res chain seq x y z
N MET A 1 -55.81 25.17 -20.50
CA MET A 1 -56.71 24.78 -21.61
C MET A 1 -56.75 23.24 -21.71
N ARG A 2 -57.96 22.73 -21.46
CA ARG A 2 -58.57 21.48 -21.88
C ARG A 2 -57.84 20.12 -21.79
N ARG A 3 -58.43 19.36 -20.87
CA ARG A 3 -58.58 17.90 -20.73
C ARG A 3 -59.08 17.18 -22.00
N LYS A 4 -58.70 15.89 -22.14
CA LYS A 4 -59.51 14.71 -22.66
C LYS A 4 -58.66 13.51 -22.26
N GLY A 5 -59.02 12.46 -21.55
CA GLY A 5 -60.29 11.82 -21.15
C GLY A 5 -60.81 10.82 -22.19
N VAL A 6 -60.46 9.49 -22.08
CA VAL A 6 -61.19 8.39 -22.70
C VAL A 6 -60.95 7.15 -21.82
N GLU A 7 -61.85 6.67 -21.42
CA GLU A 7 -62.95 5.81 -20.91
C GLU A 7 -62.65 4.33 -21.16
N PHE A 8 -62.97 3.58 -20.11
CA PHE A 8 -63.10 2.12 -20.01
C PHE A 8 -64.33 1.60 -20.76
N ARG A 9 -64.26 0.38 -21.31
CA ARG A 9 -65.39 -0.56 -21.33
C ARG A 9 -64.96 -2.03 -21.28
N PRO A 10 -65.70 -2.88 -20.54
CA PRO A 10 -65.46 -4.29 -20.41
C PRO A 10 -66.35 -5.10 -21.41
N PHE A 11 -65.90 -6.30 -21.71
CA PHE A 11 -66.80 -7.26 -22.39
C PHE A 11 -66.80 -8.59 -21.63
N SER A 12 -68.02 -8.98 -21.28
CA SER A 12 -68.39 -10.17 -20.54
C SER A 12 -68.96 -11.22 -21.52
N GLY A 13 -68.93 -12.44 -21.10
CA GLY A 13 -69.74 -13.55 -21.59
C GLY A 13 -68.95 -14.66 -22.29
N GLY A 14 -69.13 -15.89 -22.03
CA GLY A 14 -70.17 -16.65 -21.37
C GLY A 14 -69.86 -18.15 -21.53
N THR A 15 -70.25 -18.85 -20.57
CA THR A 15 -70.38 -20.31 -20.36
C THR A 15 -70.45 -21.26 -21.54
N SER A 16 -69.78 -22.44 -21.46
CA SER A 16 -70.43 -23.72 -21.75
C SER A 16 -69.71 -24.88 -21.07
N MET A 17 -70.41 -25.55 -20.16
CA MET A 17 -70.09 -26.87 -19.61
C MET A 17 -70.29 -27.94 -20.68
N ASN A 18 -69.37 -28.90 -20.72
CA ASN A 18 -69.79 -30.32 -21.04
C ASN A 18 -68.80 -31.26 -20.30
N SER A 19 -69.42 -32.04 -19.43
CA SER A 19 -68.87 -33.21 -18.75
C SER A 19 -68.88 -34.44 -19.73
N PHE A 20 -67.81 -35.23 -19.66
CA PHE A 20 -67.94 -36.68 -19.90
C PHE A 20 -66.82 -37.48 -19.19
N HIS A 21 -67.17 -38.61 -18.73
CA HIS A 21 -66.71 -39.60 -17.79
C HIS A 21 -65.36 -40.28 -18.05
N LEU A 22 -64.71 -40.57 -16.98
CA LEU A 22 -64.16 -41.86 -16.45
C LEU A 22 -63.15 -42.63 -17.32
N GLY A 23 -62.00 -42.80 -16.80
CA GLY A 23 -60.97 -43.75 -17.25
C GLY A 23 -59.83 -43.91 -16.28
N TRP A 24 -59.96 -44.83 -15.32
CA TRP A 24 -59.00 -45.20 -14.30
C TRP A 24 -57.89 -46.07 -14.90
N ARG A 25 -56.66 -45.62 -14.97
CA ARG A 25 -55.45 -46.49 -15.03
C ARG A 25 -54.20 -45.72 -14.74
N GLY A 26 -53.59 -46.12 -13.66
CA GLY A 26 -52.16 -46.17 -13.32
C GLY A 26 -51.21 -45.11 -13.90
N LEU A 27 -50.92 -44.08 -13.13
CA LEU A 27 -49.77 -43.22 -13.43
C LEU A 27 -48.72 -43.40 -12.37
N ILE A 28 -47.61 -44.04 -12.75
CA ILE A 28 -46.39 -44.14 -11.98
C ILE A 28 -45.78 -42.75 -11.98
N LEU A 29 -45.72 -42.12 -10.79
CA LEU A 29 -45.09 -40.83 -10.60
C LEU A 29 -43.56 -41.07 -10.51
N ALA A 30 -42.86 -40.86 -11.61
CA ALA A 30 -41.40 -40.79 -11.60
C ALA A 30 -40.99 -39.43 -11.02
N VAL A 31 -40.66 -39.43 -9.72
CA VAL A 31 -40.01 -38.26 -9.08
C VAL A 31 -38.56 -38.22 -9.57
N VAL A 32 -38.27 -37.40 -10.55
CA VAL A 32 -36.90 -37.06 -10.92
C VAL A 32 -36.39 -36.08 -9.86
N VAL A 33 -35.68 -36.60 -8.86
CA VAL A 33 -34.90 -35.79 -7.93
C VAL A 33 -33.69 -35.28 -8.72
N CYS A 34 -33.82 -34.07 -9.24
CA CYS A 34 -32.65 -33.31 -9.73
C CYS A 34 -31.79 -32.95 -8.54
N LEU A 35 -30.81 -33.79 -8.23
CA LEU A 35 -29.70 -33.44 -7.31
C LEU A 35 -28.86 -32.40 -8.03
N THR A 36 -29.17 -31.11 -7.87
CA THR A 36 -28.24 -30.03 -8.20
C THR A 36 -27.12 -30.07 -7.21
N CYS A 37 -26.04 -30.76 -7.58
CA CYS A 37 -24.77 -30.68 -6.87
C CYS A 37 -24.28 -29.22 -7.03
N GLN A 38 -24.59 -28.36 -6.05
CA GLN A 38 -23.95 -27.06 -5.93
C GLN A 38 -22.50 -27.34 -5.56
N LEU A 39 -21.63 -27.38 -6.56
CA LEU A 39 -20.20 -27.22 -6.36
C LEU A 39 -20.00 -25.81 -5.79
N SER A 40 -19.97 -25.72 -4.47
CA SER A 40 -19.40 -24.55 -3.80
C SER A 40 -17.95 -24.51 -4.25
N VAL A 41 -17.64 -23.66 -5.23
CA VAL A 41 -16.27 -23.24 -5.49
C VAL A 41 -15.86 -22.47 -4.23
N VAL A 42 -15.25 -23.19 -3.30
CA VAL A 42 -14.44 -22.58 -2.26
C VAL A 42 -13.37 -21.84 -3.08
N ALA A 43 -13.47 -20.52 -3.14
CA ALA A 43 -12.36 -19.70 -3.60
C ALA A 43 -11.20 -20.11 -2.67
N ALA A 44 -10.25 -20.85 -3.21
CA ALA A 44 -9.01 -21.11 -2.50
C ALA A 44 -8.42 -19.72 -2.25
N ASP A 45 -8.23 -19.34 -0.99
CA ASP A 45 -7.43 -18.17 -0.63
C ASP A 45 -6.13 -18.29 -1.44
N GLU A 46 -5.84 -17.29 -2.28
CA GLU A 46 -4.57 -17.27 -2.98
C GLU A 46 -3.47 -17.40 -1.92
N PRO A 47 -2.50 -18.31 -2.10
CA PRO A 47 -1.49 -18.55 -1.09
C PRO A 47 -0.78 -17.22 -0.82
N THR A 48 -0.93 -16.72 0.39
CA THR A 48 -0.27 -15.49 0.82
C THR A 48 1.23 -15.70 0.75
N LEU A 49 1.89 -15.11 -0.25
CA LEU A 49 3.33 -15.21 -0.43
C LEU A 49 4.07 -14.57 0.75
N THR A 50 5.11 -15.23 1.22
CA THR A 50 6.04 -14.61 2.16
C THR A 50 6.83 -13.49 1.47
N LYS A 51 7.36 -12.54 2.24
CA LYS A 51 8.19 -11.45 1.70
C LYS A 51 9.40 -11.95 0.92
N GLU A 52 10.02 -13.05 1.35
CA GLU A 52 11.12 -13.67 0.64
C GLU A 52 10.67 -14.29 -0.70
N GLN A 53 9.49 -14.89 -0.75
CA GLN A 53 8.91 -15.38 -1.99
C GLN A 53 8.57 -14.22 -2.94
N ILE A 54 8.03 -13.12 -2.42
CA ILE A 54 7.79 -11.89 -3.20
C ILE A 54 9.10 -11.33 -3.74
N LYS A 55 10.16 -11.21 -2.92
CA LYS A 55 11.49 -10.77 -3.39
C LYS A 55 12.01 -11.67 -4.51
N HIS A 56 11.94 -12.98 -4.32
CA HIS A 56 12.36 -13.95 -5.34
C HIS A 56 11.58 -13.78 -6.63
N PHE A 57 10.26 -13.68 -6.56
CA PHE A 57 9.39 -13.45 -7.71
C PHE A 57 9.75 -12.15 -8.44
N LEU A 58 9.86 -11.03 -7.73
CA LEU A 58 10.26 -9.75 -8.31
C LEU A 58 11.62 -9.81 -9.02
N LEU A 59 12.57 -10.57 -8.51
CA LEU A 59 13.90 -10.73 -9.09
C LEU A 59 13.91 -11.65 -10.32
N THR A 60 13.09 -12.70 -10.36
CA THR A 60 13.26 -13.82 -11.32
C THR A 60 12.13 -13.95 -12.33
N ALA A 61 10.87 -13.57 -11.98
CA ALA A 61 9.72 -13.70 -12.86
C ALA A 61 9.91 -12.91 -14.18
N LYS A 62 9.40 -13.44 -15.28
CA LYS A 62 9.47 -12.79 -16.60
C LYS A 62 8.52 -11.58 -16.63
N ILE A 63 8.99 -10.47 -17.18
CA ILE A 63 8.14 -9.33 -17.49
C ILE A 63 7.39 -9.67 -18.78
N VAL A 64 6.06 -9.80 -18.67
CA VAL A 64 5.17 -10.21 -19.77
C VAL A 64 4.30 -9.08 -20.28
N GLY A 65 4.28 -7.95 -19.59
CA GLY A 65 3.54 -6.75 -19.97
C GLY A 65 4.10 -5.50 -19.31
N ALA A 66 3.87 -4.34 -19.93
CA ALA A 66 4.25 -3.04 -19.39
C ALA A 66 3.20 -1.99 -19.78
N LYS A 67 2.90 -1.07 -18.85
CA LYS A 67 2.07 0.11 -19.06
C LYS A 67 2.74 1.30 -18.39
N GLU A 68 2.95 2.38 -19.13
CA GLU A 68 3.41 3.63 -18.53
C GLU A 68 2.37 4.18 -17.56
N SER A 69 2.81 4.62 -16.39
CA SER A 69 1.95 5.32 -15.45
C SER A 69 1.67 6.72 -15.98
N LYS A 70 0.40 7.09 -16.07
CA LYS A 70 -0.02 8.45 -16.41
C LYS A 70 0.03 9.40 -15.20
N LYS A 71 0.28 8.88 -13.99
CA LYS A 71 0.41 9.64 -12.74
C LYS A 71 1.89 9.73 -12.36
N GLY A 72 2.36 10.92 -12.10
CA GLY A 72 3.71 11.20 -11.59
C GLY A 72 4.70 11.71 -12.65
N ILE A 73 5.71 12.44 -12.18
CA ILE A 73 6.77 13.06 -12.98
C ILE A 73 7.95 12.08 -13.21
N THR A 74 7.98 10.97 -12.49
CA THR A 74 9.15 10.08 -12.31
C THR A 74 9.20 8.89 -13.26
N HIS A 75 8.49 8.91 -14.40
CA HIS A 75 8.49 7.83 -15.41
C HIS A 75 8.27 6.41 -14.81
N THR A 76 7.40 6.31 -13.82
CA THR A 76 7.05 5.04 -13.20
C THR A 76 6.26 4.18 -14.17
N SER A 77 6.65 2.92 -14.34
CA SER A 77 5.96 1.95 -15.20
C SER A 77 5.31 0.85 -14.35
N ARG A 78 4.08 0.47 -14.72
CA ARG A 78 3.43 -0.72 -14.17
C ARG A 78 3.79 -1.91 -15.06
N LEU A 79 4.51 -2.86 -14.50
CA LEU A 79 4.97 -4.08 -15.18
C LEU A 79 4.13 -5.26 -14.71
N THR A 80 3.73 -6.12 -15.64
CA THR A 80 3.12 -7.41 -15.31
C THR A 80 4.20 -8.48 -15.37
N LEU A 81 4.40 -9.23 -14.29
CA LEU A 81 5.38 -10.29 -14.14
C LEU A 81 4.70 -11.65 -14.07
N SER A 82 5.34 -12.69 -14.62
CA SER A 82 4.87 -14.08 -14.49
C SER A 82 6.03 -15.07 -14.39
N ASP A 83 5.93 -16.04 -13.48
CA ASP A 83 6.82 -17.18 -13.37
C ASP A 83 6.21 -18.48 -13.98
N GLY A 84 5.01 -18.37 -14.57
CA GLY A 84 4.25 -19.48 -15.12
C GLY A 84 3.22 -20.06 -14.14
N THR A 85 3.35 -19.78 -12.83
CA THR A 85 2.40 -20.19 -11.78
C THR A 85 1.63 -19.00 -11.27
N ILE A 86 2.34 -17.89 -11.00
CA ILE A 86 1.80 -16.63 -10.50
C ILE A 86 1.97 -15.58 -11.59
N THR A 87 0.97 -14.72 -11.72
CA THR A 87 1.06 -13.48 -12.50
C THR A 87 0.66 -12.33 -11.60
N HIS A 88 1.57 -11.36 -11.44
CA HIS A 88 1.34 -10.21 -10.57
C HIS A 88 1.98 -8.95 -11.13
N ASP A 89 1.39 -7.80 -10.81
CA ASP A 89 1.94 -6.51 -11.24
C ASP A 89 3.00 -5.99 -10.28
N ALA A 90 3.86 -5.15 -10.79
CA ALA A 90 4.90 -4.46 -10.03
C ALA A 90 5.08 -3.03 -10.53
N SER A 91 5.54 -2.14 -9.67
CA SER A 91 5.89 -0.77 -10.03
C SER A 91 7.38 -0.64 -10.26
N PHE A 92 7.80 -0.18 -11.45
CA PHE A 92 9.19 0.04 -11.79
C PHE A 92 9.50 1.54 -11.85
N GLN A 93 10.54 1.98 -11.13
CA GLN A 93 10.99 3.37 -11.09
C GLN A 93 12.50 3.45 -11.32
N PRO A 94 12.97 3.98 -12.46
CA PRO A 94 14.39 4.03 -12.81
C PRO A 94 15.07 5.37 -12.47
N ILE A 95 14.37 6.34 -11.86
CA ILE A 95 14.92 7.67 -11.63
C ILE A 95 16.18 7.63 -10.76
N ASP A 96 17.24 8.30 -11.17
CA ASP A 96 18.48 8.48 -10.39
C ASP A 96 19.10 9.85 -10.73
N GLU A 97 18.45 10.92 -10.29
CA GLU A 97 18.84 12.30 -10.55
C GLU A 97 19.59 12.92 -9.38
N HIS A 98 20.72 13.57 -9.71
CA HIS A 98 21.52 14.35 -8.77
C HIS A 98 21.77 15.72 -9.35
N LYS A 99 21.32 16.79 -8.66
CA LYS A 99 21.49 18.19 -9.10
C LYS A 99 22.02 19.04 -7.95
N ALA A 100 23.02 19.86 -8.21
CA ALA A 100 23.52 20.79 -7.21
C ALA A 100 22.43 21.74 -6.69
N ARG A 101 21.50 22.11 -7.59
CA ARG A 101 20.37 22.98 -7.32
C ARG A 101 19.15 22.55 -8.13
N MET A 102 17.98 22.58 -7.52
CA MET A 102 16.69 22.34 -8.15
C MET A 102 15.69 23.40 -7.69
N GLU A 103 15.00 24.01 -8.64
CA GLU A 103 13.87 24.90 -8.34
C GLU A 103 12.59 24.04 -8.27
N LEU A 104 11.93 24.11 -7.13
CA LEU A 104 10.66 23.43 -6.86
C LEU A 104 9.59 24.47 -6.56
N ALA A 105 8.32 24.10 -6.66
CA ALA A 105 7.21 24.98 -6.27
C ALA A 105 7.30 25.42 -4.79
N SER A 106 7.95 24.61 -3.93
CA SER A 106 8.21 24.91 -2.52
C SER A 106 9.46 25.76 -2.27
N GLY A 107 10.21 26.12 -3.32
CA GLY A 107 11.46 26.89 -3.25
C GLY A 107 12.67 26.12 -3.78
N THR A 108 13.85 26.77 -3.67
CA THR A 108 15.11 26.19 -4.12
C THR A 108 15.59 25.09 -3.17
N GLN A 109 15.88 23.92 -3.70
CA GLN A 109 16.53 22.84 -2.99
C GLN A 109 17.99 22.68 -3.47
N LEU A 110 18.94 22.78 -2.54
CA LEU A 110 20.35 22.49 -2.80
C LEU A 110 20.62 21.00 -2.60
N ASN A 111 21.61 20.47 -3.34
CA ASN A 111 21.94 19.03 -3.34
C ASN A 111 20.69 18.16 -3.53
N PHE A 112 19.91 18.48 -4.55
CA PHE A 112 18.72 17.71 -4.90
C PHE A 112 19.10 16.31 -5.33
N VAL A 113 18.43 15.32 -4.75
CA VAL A 113 18.54 13.92 -5.14
C VAL A 113 17.13 13.36 -5.25
N ASP A 114 16.88 12.64 -6.35
CA ASP A 114 15.69 11.86 -6.62
C ASP A 114 16.18 10.51 -7.17
N SER A 115 16.19 9.46 -6.32
CA SER A 115 16.87 8.21 -6.63
C SER A 115 16.05 6.99 -6.24
N TYR A 116 15.88 6.06 -7.20
CA TYR A 116 15.25 4.75 -6.97
C TYR A 116 15.93 3.95 -5.86
N LYS A 117 17.23 4.18 -5.63
CA LYS A 117 18.03 3.50 -4.60
C LYS A 117 17.46 3.72 -3.21
N TYR A 118 16.89 4.89 -2.98
CA TYR A 118 16.32 5.24 -1.68
C TYR A 118 15.04 4.47 -1.37
N ASN A 119 14.27 4.04 -2.37
CA ASN A 119 13.14 3.13 -2.16
C ASN A 119 13.61 1.79 -1.58
N ILE A 120 14.68 1.24 -2.14
CA ILE A 120 15.26 -0.04 -1.72
C ILE A 120 15.89 0.10 -0.33
N ALA A 121 16.61 1.21 -0.11
CA ALA A 121 17.21 1.52 1.20
C ALA A 121 16.16 1.70 2.30
N ALA A 122 15.02 2.36 1.99
CA ALA A 122 13.92 2.54 2.93
C ALA A 122 13.29 1.19 3.31
N TYR A 123 13.06 0.30 2.34
CA TYR A 123 12.57 -1.04 2.62
C TYR A 123 13.56 -1.84 3.47
N ALA A 124 14.87 -1.78 3.15
CA ALA A 124 15.92 -2.44 3.93
C ALA A 124 15.99 -1.94 5.38
N LEU A 125 15.83 -0.63 5.61
CA LEU A 125 15.75 -0.05 6.96
C LEU A 125 14.44 -0.45 7.66
N ALA A 126 13.31 -0.47 6.95
CA ALA A 126 12.03 -0.91 7.51
C ALA A 126 12.10 -2.38 8.00
N GLU A 127 12.79 -3.28 7.28
CA GLU A 127 13.02 -4.65 7.73
C GLU A 127 13.81 -4.71 9.06
N LEU A 128 14.83 -3.86 9.25
CA LEU A 128 15.58 -3.79 10.51
C LEU A 128 14.72 -3.28 11.68
N LEU A 129 13.74 -2.45 11.38
CA LEU A 129 12.84 -1.84 12.37
C LEU A 129 11.55 -2.63 12.60
N GLY A 130 11.29 -3.69 11.83
CA GLY A 130 10.03 -4.44 11.89
C GLY A 130 8.84 -3.62 11.39
N MET A 131 9.07 -2.76 10.40
CA MET A 131 8.05 -1.92 9.74
C MET A 131 7.81 -2.33 8.27
N ASP A 132 8.40 -3.40 7.82
CA ASP A 132 8.36 -3.85 6.42
C ASP A 132 6.97 -4.32 5.96
N ASP A 133 5.99 -4.45 6.86
CA ASP A 133 4.57 -4.60 6.53
C ASP A 133 3.93 -3.29 6.03
N MET A 134 4.53 -2.15 6.35
CA MET A 134 4.03 -0.83 5.99
C MET A 134 4.68 -0.27 4.72
N LEU A 135 5.49 -1.05 4.02
CA LEU A 135 6.09 -0.71 2.73
C LEU A 135 5.88 -1.88 1.76
N PRO A 136 5.72 -1.64 0.45
CA PRO A 136 5.83 -2.73 -0.51
C PRO A 136 7.23 -3.33 -0.49
N VAL A 137 7.35 -4.60 -0.82
CA VAL A 137 8.66 -5.24 -1.03
C VAL A 137 9.34 -4.58 -2.22
N TYR A 138 10.56 -4.08 -2.04
CA TYR A 138 11.39 -3.48 -3.07
C TYR A 138 12.60 -4.34 -3.39
N VAL A 139 12.94 -4.43 -4.68
CA VAL A 139 14.20 -5.01 -5.18
C VAL A 139 14.80 -4.10 -6.24
N GLU A 140 16.11 -4.24 -6.50
CA GLU A 140 16.74 -3.64 -7.66
C GLU A 140 16.55 -4.58 -8.87
N ARG A 141 16.15 -4.03 -10.02
CA ARG A 141 16.02 -4.81 -11.25
C ARG A 141 16.37 -3.97 -12.48
N LYS A 142 16.88 -4.64 -13.51
CA LYS A 142 17.11 -4.06 -14.82
C LYS A 142 15.93 -4.38 -15.75
N TRP A 143 15.42 -3.33 -16.42
CA TRP A 143 14.38 -3.46 -17.43
C TRP A 143 14.63 -2.46 -18.57
N GLU A 144 14.53 -2.89 -19.83
CA GLU A 144 14.76 -2.06 -21.02
C GLU A 144 16.04 -1.21 -20.98
N GLY A 145 17.13 -1.79 -20.48
CA GLY A 145 18.42 -1.12 -20.37
C GLY A 145 18.60 -0.26 -19.13
N ASN A 146 17.53 0.12 -18.43
CA ASN A 146 17.56 0.93 -17.21
C ASN A 146 17.62 0.05 -15.96
N VAL A 147 18.37 0.48 -14.94
CA VAL A 147 18.33 -0.09 -13.60
C VAL A 147 17.38 0.75 -12.76
N GLY A 148 16.55 0.11 -11.93
CA GLY A 148 15.58 0.83 -11.10
C GLY A 148 15.10 -0.01 -9.92
N SER A 149 14.30 0.61 -9.06
CA SER A 149 13.54 -0.12 -8.05
C SER A 149 12.31 -0.76 -8.68
N LEU A 150 12.07 -2.02 -8.33
CA LEU A 150 10.86 -2.76 -8.66
C LEU A 150 10.15 -3.11 -7.37
N SER A 151 8.91 -2.68 -7.21
CA SER A 151 8.13 -2.95 -6.00
C SER A 151 6.87 -3.75 -6.30
N TRP A 152 6.46 -4.57 -5.33
CA TRP A 152 5.22 -5.31 -5.37
C TRP A 152 4.03 -4.38 -5.49
N TRP A 153 3.13 -4.63 -6.44
CA TRP A 153 1.92 -3.83 -6.61
C TRP A 153 0.92 -4.15 -5.50
N LEU A 154 0.52 -3.12 -4.76
CA LEU A 154 -0.36 -3.27 -3.60
C LEU A 154 -1.85 -3.21 -3.99
N PRO A 155 -2.73 -3.92 -3.26
CA PRO A 155 -4.18 -3.87 -3.45
C PRO A 155 -4.76 -2.60 -2.81
N VAL A 156 -4.56 -1.46 -3.46
CA VAL A 156 -4.89 -0.12 -2.94
C VAL A 156 -6.34 0.22 -3.24
N LYS A 157 -7.06 0.66 -2.21
CA LYS A 157 -8.40 1.23 -2.32
C LYS A 157 -8.36 2.72 -2.67
N MET A 158 -7.52 3.49 -1.97
CA MET A 158 -7.35 4.93 -2.16
C MET A 158 -6.00 5.40 -1.62
N ASP A 159 -5.59 6.61 -1.90
CA ASP A 159 -4.52 7.30 -1.18
C ASP A 159 -5.09 8.25 -0.09
N GLU A 160 -4.21 8.76 0.77
CA GLU A 160 -4.59 9.63 1.88
C GLU A 160 -5.13 10.99 1.41
N GLU A 161 -4.70 11.48 0.24
CA GLU A 161 -5.25 12.68 -0.34
C GLU A 161 -6.71 12.48 -0.75
N GLU A 162 -7.01 11.33 -1.37
CA GLU A 162 -8.36 10.97 -1.78
C GLU A 162 -9.27 10.75 -0.56
N ARG A 163 -8.76 10.05 0.49
CA ARG A 163 -9.47 9.90 1.76
C ARG A 163 -9.88 11.25 2.35
N HIS A 164 -8.96 12.21 2.36
CA HIS A 164 -9.26 13.59 2.83
C HIS A 164 -10.30 14.29 1.96
N LYS A 165 -10.19 14.21 0.63
CA LYS A 165 -11.16 14.80 -0.30
C LYS A 165 -12.56 14.23 -0.11
N GLN A 166 -12.66 12.93 0.14
CA GLN A 166 -13.93 12.23 0.38
C GLN A 166 -14.41 12.36 1.84
N LYS A 167 -13.59 12.93 2.74
CA LYS A 167 -13.88 13.07 4.18
C LYS A 167 -14.18 11.73 4.87
N LEU A 168 -13.52 10.67 4.42
CA LEU A 168 -13.66 9.34 5.01
C LEU A 168 -12.88 9.21 6.30
N THR A 169 -13.45 8.50 7.27
CA THR A 169 -12.82 8.17 8.56
C THR A 169 -12.65 6.66 8.67
N ALA A 170 -11.52 6.23 9.22
CA ALA A 170 -11.30 4.82 9.53
C ALA A 170 -12.33 4.35 10.58
N PRO A 171 -12.81 3.11 10.49
CA PRO A 171 -13.73 2.53 11.47
C PRO A 171 -13.13 2.48 12.88
N ASP A 172 -11.83 2.22 12.99
CA ASP A 172 -11.03 2.24 14.20
C ASP A 172 -10.02 3.39 14.12
N ALA A 173 -10.33 4.49 14.83
CA ALA A 173 -9.49 5.68 14.82
C ALA A 173 -8.15 5.46 15.54
N ASP A 174 -8.10 4.62 16.55
CA ASP A 174 -6.87 4.34 17.30
C ASP A 174 -5.93 3.47 16.47
N ALA A 175 -6.43 2.41 15.84
CA ALA A 175 -5.64 1.59 14.92
C ALA A 175 -5.10 2.42 13.74
N TRP A 176 -5.91 3.32 13.18
CA TRP A 176 -5.50 4.26 12.15
C TRP A 176 -4.38 5.19 12.62
N ASN A 177 -4.59 5.86 13.76
CA ASN A 177 -3.61 6.79 14.32
C ASN A 177 -2.29 6.08 14.66
N ASN A 178 -2.33 4.86 15.17
CA ASN A 178 -1.16 4.09 15.51
C ASN A 178 -0.30 3.77 14.26
N GLN A 179 -0.92 3.42 13.15
CA GLN A 179 -0.22 3.26 11.87
C GLN A 179 0.40 4.60 11.41
N MET A 180 -0.35 5.69 11.46
CA MET A 180 0.13 7.02 11.06
C MET A 180 1.28 7.53 11.96
N TYR A 181 1.29 7.20 13.25
CA TYR A 181 2.42 7.53 14.14
C TYR A 181 3.69 6.79 13.72
N LYS A 182 3.62 5.51 13.35
CA LYS A 182 4.76 4.75 12.81
C LYS A 182 5.31 5.41 11.54
N ILE A 183 4.45 5.78 10.59
CA ILE A 183 4.86 6.47 9.36
C ILE A 183 5.57 7.79 9.69
N ARG A 184 5.03 8.61 10.58
CA ARG A 184 5.67 9.88 10.96
C ARG A 184 7.04 9.69 11.57
N VAL A 185 7.23 8.67 12.42
CA VAL A 185 8.54 8.33 12.96
C VAL A 185 9.49 7.94 11.84
N PHE A 186 9.05 7.10 10.90
CA PHE A 186 9.86 6.65 9.78
C PHE A 186 10.23 7.80 8.83
N ASP A 187 9.27 8.66 8.45
CA ASP A 187 9.53 9.84 7.60
C ASP A 187 10.55 10.80 8.22
N GLN A 188 10.53 10.99 9.57
CA GLN A 188 11.55 11.77 10.27
C GLN A 188 12.93 11.07 10.24
N LEU A 189 12.94 9.74 10.43
CA LEU A 189 14.16 8.95 10.44
C LEU A 189 14.87 8.98 9.09
N VAL A 190 14.13 8.79 7.98
CA VAL A 190 14.70 8.81 6.63
C VAL A 190 14.86 10.23 6.08
N TYR A 191 14.32 11.25 6.75
CA TYR A 191 14.29 12.66 6.29
C TYR A 191 13.74 12.77 4.88
N ASP A 192 12.52 12.29 4.68
CA ASP A 192 11.86 12.41 3.39
C ASP A 192 11.43 13.86 3.12
N THR A 193 11.88 14.42 1.98
CA THR A 193 11.57 15.79 1.59
C THR A 193 10.28 15.89 0.77
N ASP A 194 9.72 14.76 0.35
CA ASP A 194 8.51 14.67 -0.45
C ASP A 194 7.43 13.78 0.20
N ALA A 195 7.37 13.76 1.51
CA ALA A 195 6.35 13.06 2.28
C ALA A 195 4.98 13.74 2.07
N ASN A 196 4.31 13.43 0.97
CA ASN A 196 2.99 13.94 0.62
C ASN A 196 1.90 12.88 0.83
N LEU A 197 0.63 13.31 0.82
CA LEU A 197 -0.51 12.45 1.11
C LEU A 197 -0.75 11.37 0.04
N THR A 198 -0.36 11.61 -1.21
CA THR A 198 -0.52 10.62 -2.30
C THR A 198 0.45 9.45 -2.17
N ASN A 199 1.49 9.59 -1.35
CA ASN A 199 2.47 8.54 -1.05
C ASN A 199 2.09 7.69 0.18
N VAL A 200 0.91 7.92 0.76
CA VAL A 200 0.31 7.09 1.82
C VAL A 200 -0.88 6.36 1.21
N LEU A 201 -0.74 5.07 0.99
CA LEU A 201 -1.75 4.21 0.36
C LEU A 201 -2.56 3.49 1.43
N ILE A 202 -3.85 3.30 1.15
CA ILE A 202 -4.82 2.71 2.06
C ILE A 202 -5.45 1.51 1.38
N GLY A 203 -5.42 0.36 2.05
CA GLY A 203 -6.04 -0.87 1.57
C GLY A 203 -7.50 -1.02 1.99
N GLU A 204 -8.11 -2.16 1.62
CA GLU A 204 -9.53 -2.42 1.87
C GLU A 204 -9.88 -2.53 3.36
N HIS A 205 -8.92 -2.99 4.19
CA HIS A 205 -9.09 -3.15 5.63
C HIS A 205 -8.46 -2.01 6.44
N TRP A 206 -8.19 -0.86 5.79
CA TRP A 206 -7.57 0.32 6.39
C TRP A 206 -6.12 0.10 6.83
N GLU A 207 -5.45 -0.90 6.30
CA GLU A 207 -4.00 -1.03 6.36
C GLU A 207 -3.34 0.11 5.57
N ILE A 208 -2.20 0.57 6.04
CA ILE A 208 -1.49 1.71 5.46
C ILE A 208 -0.14 1.26 4.91
N TRP A 209 0.16 1.67 3.68
CA TRP A 209 1.50 1.54 3.11
C TRP A 209 2.07 2.90 2.76
N ARG A 210 3.34 3.09 3.06
CA ARG A 210 4.12 4.25 2.66
C ARG A 210 4.99 3.88 1.45
N ILE A 211 4.91 4.68 0.41
CA ILE A 211 5.64 4.46 -0.85
C ILE A 211 6.42 5.71 -1.25
N ASP A 212 7.29 5.56 -2.25
CA ASP A 212 8.06 6.64 -2.89
C ASP A 212 8.95 7.41 -1.93
N PHE A 213 10.08 6.80 -1.58
CA PHE A 213 11.14 7.39 -0.79
C PHE A 213 12.27 7.96 -1.65
N SER A 214 12.07 8.15 -2.94
CA SER A 214 13.11 8.55 -3.89
C SER A 214 13.80 9.88 -3.52
N ARG A 215 13.18 10.69 -2.67
CA ARG A 215 13.69 11.98 -2.18
C ARG A 215 14.01 11.98 -0.68
N ALA A 216 14.18 10.80 -0.08
CA ALA A 216 14.59 10.59 1.30
C ALA A 216 16.12 10.66 1.52
N PHE A 217 16.60 10.23 2.66
CA PHE A 217 18.00 10.05 3.06
C PHE A 217 18.89 11.30 2.92
N ARG A 218 18.31 12.47 3.22
CA ARG A 218 19.08 13.73 3.22
C ARG A 218 20.18 13.70 4.29
N LEU A 219 21.26 14.45 4.05
CA LEU A 219 22.42 14.53 4.96
C LEU A 219 22.15 15.34 6.24
N ASN A 220 20.97 15.93 6.38
CA ASN A 220 20.57 16.66 7.58
C ASN A 220 20.52 15.71 8.79
N LYS A 221 21.21 16.08 9.85
CA LYS A 221 21.23 15.35 11.12
C LYS A 221 20.14 15.78 12.10
N GLU A 222 19.45 16.91 11.81
CA GLU A 222 18.30 17.38 12.57
C GLU A 222 17.02 16.71 12.08
N LEU A 223 16.01 16.65 12.93
CA LEU A 223 14.66 16.20 12.54
C LEU A 223 13.98 17.30 11.73
N LYS A 224 13.23 16.92 10.69
CA LYS A 224 12.52 17.87 9.83
C LYS A 224 11.35 18.54 10.57
N SER A 225 10.57 17.76 11.32
CA SER A 225 9.39 18.21 12.06
C SER A 225 9.25 17.46 13.40
N PRO A 226 10.07 17.77 14.41
CA PRO A 226 10.03 17.06 15.70
C PRO A 226 8.67 17.06 16.37
N LYS A 227 7.86 18.12 16.14
CA LYS A 227 6.49 18.26 16.68
C LYS A 227 5.52 17.18 16.22
N ASP A 228 5.81 16.50 15.11
CA ASP A 228 4.96 15.45 14.56
C ASP A 228 5.17 14.11 15.29
N LEU A 229 6.20 14.02 16.14
CA LEU A 229 6.49 12.88 16.99
C LEU A 229 5.70 12.98 18.29
N VAL A 230 4.45 12.55 18.30
CA VAL A 230 3.52 12.68 19.45
C VAL A 230 3.34 11.37 20.22
N ARG A 231 3.33 10.23 19.54
CA ARG A 231 3.27 8.88 20.11
C ARG A 231 4.15 7.93 19.32
N CYS A 232 4.58 6.83 19.93
CA CYS A 232 5.43 5.82 19.31
C CYS A 232 4.94 4.42 19.64
N ASP A 233 5.01 3.53 18.65
CA ASP A 233 4.89 2.10 18.90
C ASP A 233 6.04 1.64 19.79
N ARG A 234 5.72 0.87 20.84
CA ARG A 234 6.67 0.40 21.85
C ARG A 234 7.77 -0.46 21.23
N GLN A 235 7.42 -1.36 20.32
CA GLN A 235 8.38 -2.23 19.65
C GLN A 235 9.29 -1.44 18.70
N LEU A 236 8.72 -0.47 17.98
CA LEU A 236 9.49 0.42 17.10
C LEU A 236 10.52 1.22 17.90
N LEU A 237 10.13 1.77 19.07
CA LEU A 237 11.07 2.50 19.91
C LEU A 237 12.24 1.60 20.38
N GLU A 238 11.98 0.36 20.76
CA GLU A 238 13.05 -0.58 21.14
C GLU A 238 13.93 -0.95 19.93
N LYS A 239 13.34 -1.14 18.74
CA LYS A 239 14.12 -1.36 17.51
C LYS A 239 14.99 -0.15 17.16
N LEU A 240 14.48 1.08 17.35
CA LEU A 240 15.28 2.29 17.15
C LEU A 240 16.46 2.37 18.14
N LYS A 241 16.25 2.06 19.43
CA LYS A 241 17.33 2.05 20.43
C LYS A 241 18.44 1.05 20.09
N THR A 242 18.07 -0.08 19.49
CA THR A 242 19.00 -1.19 19.18
C THR A 242 19.47 -1.22 17.74
N LEU A 243 19.04 -0.27 16.89
CA LEU A 243 19.48 -0.20 15.50
C LEU A 243 20.99 0.00 15.43
N ASP A 244 21.69 -0.96 14.84
CA ASP A 244 23.15 -0.96 14.69
C ASP A 244 23.59 -0.33 13.36
N GLU A 245 24.60 0.56 13.41
CA GLU A 245 25.11 1.26 12.23
C GLU A 245 25.76 0.31 11.21
N ASN A 246 26.45 -0.75 11.70
CA ASN A 246 27.08 -1.71 10.79
C ASN A 246 26.02 -2.57 10.10
N ALA A 247 24.98 -3.01 10.82
CA ALA A 247 23.86 -3.76 10.24
C ALA A 247 23.15 -2.93 9.17
N LEU A 248 22.89 -1.64 9.43
CA LEU A 248 22.32 -0.73 8.45
C LEU A 248 23.25 -0.55 7.24
N THR A 249 24.53 -0.31 7.48
CA THR A 249 25.54 -0.14 6.42
C THR A 249 25.60 -1.37 5.51
N GLU A 250 25.70 -2.57 6.08
CA GLU A 250 25.77 -3.81 5.30
C GLU A 250 24.49 -4.03 4.46
N LYS A 251 23.33 -3.74 5.05
CA LYS A 251 22.04 -3.95 4.37
C LYS A 251 21.77 -2.93 3.25
N THR A 252 22.40 -1.74 3.35
CA THR A 252 22.16 -0.63 2.41
C THR A 252 23.39 -0.20 1.60
N LYS A 253 24.51 -0.91 1.68
CA LYS A 253 25.82 -0.54 1.09
C LYS A 253 25.83 -0.20 -0.39
N HIS A 254 24.87 -0.72 -1.16
CA HIS A 254 24.74 -0.45 -2.60
C HIS A 254 23.82 0.76 -2.89
N TYR A 255 23.12 1.26 -1.88
CA TYR A 255 22.05 2.25 -2.03
C TYR A 255 22.31 3.53 -1.25
N LEU A 256 23.01 3.46 -0.12
CA LEU A 256 23.34 4.62 0.72
C LEU A 256 24.86 4.81 0.83
N THR A 257 25.24 6.07 0.87
CA THR A 257 26.60 6.48 1.26
C THR A 257 26.80 6.39 2.77
N LYS A 258 28.06 6.34 3.21
CA LYS A 258 28.40 6.36 4.64
C LYS A 258 27.84 7.61 5.37
N ASP A 259 27.80 8.75 4.69
CA ASP A 259 27.32 9.99 5.32
C ASP A 259 25.79 10.02 5.44
N GLU A 260 25.06 9.40 4.51
CA GLU A 260 23.62 9.18 4.63
C GLU A 260 23.30 8.24 5.78
N VAL A 261 24.03 7.13 5.93
CA VAL A 261 23.89 6.21 7.08
C VAL A 261 24.13 6.96 8.39
N LYS A 262 25.23 7.73 8.51
CA LYS A 262 25.50 8.54 9.71
C LYS A 262 24.41 9.57 10.00
N ALA A 263 23.80 10.15 8.95
CA ALA A 263 22.70 11.09 9.13
C ALA A 263 21.43 10.37 9.65
N VAL A 264 21.12 9.16 9.16
CA VAL A 264 20.05 8.32 9.70
C VAL A 264 20.29 8.02 11.18
N MET A 265 21.52 7.59 11.54
CA MET A 265 21.85 7.27 12.94
C MET A 265 21.74 8.49 13.85
N ALA A 266 22.19 9.67 13.41
CA ALA A 266 22.04 10.91 14.18
C ALA A 266 20.55 11.28 14.40
N ARG A 267 19.69 11.09 13.40
CA ARG A 267 18.24 11.31 13.55
C ARG A 267 17.60 10.24 14.45
N ARG A 268 18.02 8.97 14.34
CA ARG A 268 17.62 7.90 15.24
C ARG A 268 17.84 8.29 16.70
N ASP A 269 19.05 8.80 17.02
CA ASP A 269 19.39 9.22 18.39
C ASP A 269 18.47 10.35 18.88
N LYS A 270 18.16 11.32 18.02
CA LYS A 270 17.25 12.43 18.34
C LYS A 270 15.81 11.98 18.54
N ILE A 271 15.32 11.04 17.72
CA ILE A 271 13.98 10.44 17.88
C ILE A 271 13.89 9.72 19.22
N VAL A 272 14.88 8.87 19.53
CA VAL A 272 14.93 8.14 20.80
C VAL A 272 14.97 9.11 21.99
N ALA A 273 15.85 10.11 21.96
CA ALA A 273 15.97 11.11 23.02
C ALA A 273 14.67 11.90 23.21
N GLN A 274 13.98 12.27 22.13
CA GLN A 274 12.71 12.98 22.21
C GLN A 274 11.63 12.13 22.87
N PHE A 275 11.47 10.86 22.49
CA PHE A 275 10.47 9.98 23.11
C PHE A 275 10.82 9.69 24.58
N GLN A 276 12.11 9.47 24.92
CA GLN A 276 12.54 9.31 26.31
C GLN A 276 12.20 10.54 27.17
N LYS A 277 12.42 11.74 26.63
CA LYS A 277 12.03 12.99 27.31
C LYS A 277 10.51 13.05 27.51
N MET A 278 9.72 12.77 26.48
CA MET A 278 8.26 12.78 26.58
C MET A 278 7.73 11.75 27.59
N ILE A 279 8.34 10.56 27.63
CA ILE A 279 8.00 9.53 28.62
C ILE A 279 8.28 10.02 30.05
N ALA A 280 9.42 10.66 30.26
CA ALA A 280 9.76 11.22 31.57
C ALA A 280 8.81 12.36 32.01
N GLU A 281 8.31 13.16 31.06
CA GLU A 281 7.42 14.30 31.35
C GLU A 281 5.94 13.90 31.49
N LYS A 282 5.46 12.93 30.70
CA LYS A 282 4.03 12.61 30.56
C LYS A 282 3.65 11.21 31.06
N GLY A 283 4.63 10.36 31.27
CA GLY A 283 4.42 8.95 31.55
C GLY A 283 4.38 8.09 30.28
N GLU A 284 4.71 6.83 30.45
CA GLU A 284 4.87 5.87 29.35
C GLU A 284 3.56 5.63 28.58
N ASN A 285 2.45 5.49 29.29
CA ASN A 285 1.13 5.17 28.69
C ASN A 285 0.59 6.28 27.80
N GLU A 286 0.98 7.53 28.03
CA GLU A 286 0.57 8.67 27.19
C GLU A 286 1.37 8.73 25.87
N VAL A 287 2.59 8.19 25.88
CA VAL A 287 3.55 8.34 24.78
C VAL A 287 3.64 7.06 23.96
N LEU A 288 3.55 5.89 24.58
CA LEU A 288 3.68 4.59 23.91
C LEU A 288 2.33 3.86 23.79
N TYR A 289 2.23 3.02 22.74
CA TYR A 289 1.09 2.13 22.52
C TYR A 289 1.58 0.74 22.08
#